data_921328c40a9e6501fa7d6931cdaf039e
#
_entry.id   921328c40a9e6501fa7d6931cdaf039e
#
_cell.length_a   1.000
_cell.length_b   1.000
_cell.length_c   1.000
_cell.angle_alpha   90.00
_cell.angle_beta   90.00
_cell.angle_gamma   90.00
#
_symmetry.space_group_name_H-M   'P 1'
#
loop_
_entity.id
_entity.type
_entity.pdbx_description
1 polymer ?
#
loop_
_entity_poly.entity_id
_entity_poly.type
_entity_poly.pdbx_seq_one_letter_code
_entity_poly.pdbx_strand_id
1 'polypeptide(L)'
;MNNKTYKPFPAIPPEDEPTDVKLSAAMQRLYNCWQPPGDSANELYSNFRYSRVTGIGNEVNVSRRDPTTIINVDSTYYVWYTRRDNNIPPAGLEGQTDTIPAVDWDLADIWYATSQNGFDWTEQGMAVSRAPKGEYGDRSLSTPGILVYENKYYLYFQAFTKLWEPHDCVTIGMAWSDSPDGPWHRHDQPVISRGGSNDWDGCATHDPHPIVFRDKILIYYKGSPMDKSERAFLRAQGVAIADKPTGPFIKSEFNPITNSGHETCLFPFRDGIASIISLDGPEKNTVQFSQDGINFEVKSHIVMPPVAPGAFAYDMFADNGDGRGITWGLCHIRTRSLDIPHERNEVRCFLARFDCDLSLDISKPELKGSNLRFSEATHLDSEARMELSASEKQEIIEKQGSIDRPTIGT
;
A
#
# COMPACT_ATOMS: atom_id res chain seq x y z
N MET A 1 -5.90 -23.67 33.23
CA MET A 1 -6.23 -22.54 32.33
C MET A 1 -6.96 -23.14 31.14
N ASN A 2 -8.21 -22.74 30.87
CA ASN A 2 -8.94 -23.23 29.70
C ASN A 2 -8.27 -22.63 28.45
N ASN A 3 -7.58 -23.46 27.70
CA ASN A 3 -7.09 -23.07 26.37
C ASN A 3 -8.33 -22.93 25.46
N LYS A 4 -8.89 -21.70 25.41
CA LYS A 4 -9.95 -21.40 24.47
C LYS A 4 -9.32 -21.31 23.09
N THR A 5 -9.65 -22.25 22.21
CA THR A 5 -9.24 -22.18 20.80
C THR A 5 -10.16 -21.19 20.10
N TYR A 6 -9.59 -20.12 19.55
CA TYR A 6 -10.33 -19.14 18.75
C TYR A 6 -10.35 -19.57 17.29
N LYS A 7 -11.41 -19.21 16.60
CA LYS A 7 -11.56 -19.42 15.15
C LYS A 7 -11.07 -18.20 14.38
N PRO A 8 -10.66 -18.34 13.11
CA PRO A 8 -10.49 -17.22 12.19
C PRO A 8 -11.79 -16.42 12.06
N PHE A 9 -11.66 -15.13 11.73
CA PHE A 9 -12.82 -14.31 11.43
C PHE A 9 -13.49 -14.83 10.15
N PRO A 10 -14.82 -14.99 10.13
CA PRO A 10 -15.51 -15.58 8.98
C PRO A 10 -15.62 -14.62 7.81
N ALA A 11 -15.84 -15.17 6.62
CA ALA A 11 -16.07 -14.40 5.38
C ALA A 11 -17.31 -13.50 5.46
N ILE A 12 -18.35 -13.96 6.13
CA ILE A 12 -19.57 -13.19 6.41
C ILE A 12 -19.50 -12.72 7.86
N PRO A 13 -19.36 -11.41 8.12
CA PRO A 13 -19.38 -10.89 9.47
C PRO A 13 -20.68 -11.30 10.20
N PRO A 14 -20.60 -11.87 11.41
CA PRO A 14 -21.78 -12.14 12.22
C PRO A 14 -22.59 -10.85 12.48
N GLU A 15 -23.90 -10.99 12.72
CA GLU A 15 -24.73 -9.84 13.09
C GLU A 15 -24.39 -9.32 14.48
N ASP A 16 -24.12 -10.22 15.41
CA ASP A 16 -23.68 -9.91 16.76
C ASP A 16 -22.17 -10.12 16.91
N GLU A 17 -21.56 -9.42 17.87
CA GLU A 17 -20.14 -9.56 18.20
C GLU A 17 -19.80 -11.02 18.55
N PRO A 18 -18.91 -11.70 17.80
CA PRO A 18 -18.59 -13.10 18.02
C PRO A 18 -17.74 -13.30 19.29
N THR A 19 -18.03 -14.36 20.04
CA THR A 19 -17.30 -14.69 21.29
C THR A 19 -16.24 -15.77 21.13
N ASP A 20 -16.18 -16.40 19.97
CA ASP A 20 -15.24 -17.48 19.62
C ASP A 20 -14.18 -17.07 18.61
N VAL A 21 -14.09 -15.79 18.34
CA VAL A 21 -13.07 -15.12 17.51
C VAL A 21 -12.35 -14.10 18.36
N LYS A 22 -11.04 -13.94 18.18
CA LYS A 22 -10.31 -12.78 18.74
C LYS A 22 -10.51 -11.59 17.84
N LEU A 23 -11.03 -10.50 18.38
CA LEU A 23 -11.25 -9.26 17.65
C LEU A 23 -10.16 -8.25 17.95
N SER A 24 -9.61 -7.64 16.90
CA SER A 24 -8.79 -6.43 17.01
C SER A 24 -9.66 -5.24 17.46
N ALA A 25 -9.01 -4.15 17.87
CA ALA A 25 -9.72 -2.91 18.22
C ALA A 25 -10.62 -2.40 17.10
N ALA A 26 -10.16 -2.50 15.84
CA ALA A 26 -10.94 -2.10 14.68
C ALA A 26 -12.16 -2.99 14.46
N MET A 27 -12.03 -4.29 14.67
CA MET A 27 -13.15 -5.24 14.51
C MET A 27 -14.16 -5.10 15.66
N GLN A 28 -13.73 -4.71 16.87
CA GLN A 28 -14.65 -4.37 17.96
C GLN A 28 -15.46 -3.11 17.61
N ARG A 29 -14.82 -2.07 17.03
CA ARG A 29 -15.52 -0.85 16.58
C ARG A 29 -16.60 -1.14 15.52
N LEU A 30 -16.39 -2.14 14.68
CA LEU A 30 -17.38 -2.55 13.67
C LEU A 30 -18.73 -2.90 14.31
N TYR A 31 -18.71 -3.55 15.48
CA TYR A 31 -19.93 -3.94 16.20
C TYR A 31 -20.49 -2.83 17.09
N ASN A 32 -19.65 -1.92 17.54
CA ASN A 32 -20.05 -0.87 18.47
C ASN A 32 -20.58 0.40 17.77
N CYS A 33 -20.71 0.41 16.46
CA CYS A 33 -21.14 1.57 15.65
C CYS A 33 -20.35 2.85 15.99
N TRP A 34 -19.06 2.70 16.31
CA TRP A 34 -18.20 3.83 16.66
C TRP A 34 -17.96 4.74 15.46
N GLN A 35 -17.97 6.05 15.70
CA GLN A 35 -17.71 7.05 14.68
C GLN A 35 -16.31 7.63 14.87
N PRO A 36 -15.46 7.62 13.82
CA PRO A 36 -14.12 8.17 13.94
C PRO A 36 -14.14 9.68 14.25
N PRO A 37 -13.21 10.18 15.08
CA PRO A 37 -13.11 11.61 15.34
C PRO A 37 -12.61 12.37 14.10
N GLY A 38 -13.24 13.51 13.82
CA GLY A 38 -12.79 14.46 12.79
C GLY A 38 -11.79 15.48 13.37
N ASP A 39 -10.70 15.02 13.96
CA ASP A 39 -9.75 15.88 14.66
C ASP A 39 -8.62 16.36 13.74
N SER A 40 -8.79 17.57 13.19
CA SER A 40 -7.77 18.23 12.37
C SER A 40 -6.60 18.83 13.18
N ALA A 41 -6.71 18.89 14.50
CA ALA A 41 -5.64 19.34 15.39
C ALA A 41 -4.70 18.19 15.79
N ASN A 42 -5.03 16.96 15.43
CA ASN A 42 -4.20 15.81 15.72
C ASN A 42 -2.90 15.86 14.91
N GLU A 43 -1.78 15.45 15.50
CA GLU A 43 -0.48 15.39 14.81
C GLU A 43 -0.49 14.45 13.60
N LEU A 44 -1.34 13.42 13.62
CA LEU A 44 -1.59 12.49 12.51
C LEU A 44 -2.74 12.97 11.59
N TYR A 45 -2.99 14.26 11.51
CA TYR A 45 -3.83 14.87 10.50
C TYR A 45 -2.96 15.57 9.45
N SER A 46 -3.28 15.40 8.19
CA SER A 46 -2.70 16.17 7.09
C SER A 46 -3.67 16.27 5.92
N ASN A 47 -3.59 17.38 5.22
CA ASN A 47 -4.05 17.48 3.85
C ASN A 47 -2.93 16.99 2.93
N PHE A 48 -3.28 16.70 1.68
CA PHE A 48 -2.33 16.21 0.69
C PHE A 48 -2.25 17.16 -0.49
N ARG A 49 -1.04 17.38 -0.98
CA ARG A 49 -0.77 18.14 -2.21
C ARG A 49 -0.15 17.20 -3.21
N TYR A 50 -0.63 17.26 -4.45
CA TYR A 50 -0.18 16.38 -5.52
C TYR A 50 0.66 17.13 -6.54
N SER A 51 1.68 16.47 -7.09
CA SER A 51 2.58 17.01 -8.11
C SER A 51 2.87 15.97 -9.17
N ARG A 52 3.06 16.44 -10.40
CA ARG A 52 3.54 15.58 -11.48
C ARG A 52 5.00 15.20 -11.25
N VAL A 53 5.35 14.00 -11.70
CA VAL A 53 6.72 13.51 -11.78
C VAL A 53 7.10 13.27 -13.24
N THR A 54 8.39 13.39 -13.56
CA THR A 54 8.91 13.03 -14.88
C THR A 54 9.44 11.60 -14.90
N GLY A 55 9.58 11.01 -16.07
CA GLY A 55 10.15 9.68 -16.30
C GLY A 55 9.22 8.50 -16.00
N ILE A 56 8.43 8.58 -14.91
CA ILE A 56 7.44 7.55 -14.54
C ILE A 56 6.01 8.08 -14.42
N GLY A 57 5.81 9.33 -14.82
CA GLY A 57 4.53 10.00 -14.80
C GLY A 57 3.59 9.55 -15.91
N ASN A 58 2.76 10.48 -16.36
CA ASN A 58 1.72 10.24 -17.35
C ASN A 58 2.29 9.93 -18.72
N GLU A 59 2.13 8.68 -19.18
CA GLU A 59 2.56 8.21 -20.51
C GLU A 59 1.44 7.34 -21.10
N VAL A 60 1.08 7.57 -22.36
CA VAL A 60 -0.15 7.00 -22.96
C VAL A 60 -0.10 5.48 -23.08
N ASN A 61 1.06 4.93 -23.44
CA ASN A 61 1.19 3.50 -23.76
C ASN A 61 1.73 2.64 -22.60
N VAL A 62 1.76 3.21 -21.39
CA VAL A 62 2.27 2.53 -20.20
C VAL A 62 1.32 2.74 -19.03
N SER A 63 1.03 1.70 -18.30
CA SER A 63 0.39 1.78 -16.99
C SER A 63 1.41 1.52 -15.89
N ARG A 64 1.51 2.44 -14.92
CA ARG A 64 2.35 2.35 -13.72
C ARG A 64 1.49 2.60 -12.50
N ARG A 65 1.53 1.67 -11.54
CA ARG A 65 0.67 1.73 -10.36
C ARG A 65 1.33 1.06 -9.15
N ASP A 66 0.73 1.23 -7.99
CA ASP A 66 1.09 0.55 -6.74
C ASP A 66 2.60 0.70 -6.40
N PRO A 67 3.09 1.94 -6.22
CA PRO A 67 4.48 2.13 -5.86
C PRO A 67 4.76 1.57 -4.45
N THR A 68 5.92 0.96 -4.27
CA THR A 68 6.41 0.56 -2.95
C THR A 68 6.68 1.76 -2.06
N THR A 69 6.91 1.53 -0.77
CA THR A 69 7.74 2.42 0.05
C THR A 69 8.99 2.83 -0.73
N ILE A 70 9.32 4.12 -0.69
CA ILE A 70 10.53 4.65 -1.31
C ILE A 70 11.69 4.46 -0.33
N ILE A 71 12.80 3.95 -0.80
CA ILE A 71 14.02 3.85 -0.01
C ILE A 71 15.10 4.79 -0.56
N ASN A 72 16.05 5.18 0.29
CA ASN A 72 17.23 5.94 -0.11
C ASN A 72 18.48 5.10 0.09
N VAL A 73 19.25 4.91 -0.99
CA VAL A 73 20.54 4.19 -0.95
C VAL A 73 21.57 5.12 -1.60
N ASP A 74 22.59 5.48 -0.85
CA ASP A 74 23.69 6.34 -1.30
C ASP A 74 23.19 7.65 -1.99
N SER A 75 22.22 8.31 -1.33
CA SER A 75 21.58 9.54 -1.82
C SER A 75 20.74 9.37 -3.10
N THR A 76 20.41 8.16 -3.45
CA THR A 76 19.53 7.84 -4.57
C THR A 76 18.24 7.23 -4.06
N TYR A 77 17.10 7.78 -4.44
CA TYR A 77 15.79 7.22 -4.15
C TYR A 77 15.48 6.09 -5.13
N TYR A 78 14.94 5.01 -4.62
CA TYR A 78 14.47 3.85 -5.37
C TYR A 78 12.99 3.60 -5.08
N VAL A 79 12.25 3.24 -6.12
CA VAL A 79 10.86 2.81 -6.02
C VAL A 79 10.61 1.66 -6.99
N TRP A 80 9.87 0.64 -6.54
CA TRP A 80 9.36 -0.43 -7.40
C TRP A 80 7.86 -0.26 -7.56
N TYR A 81 7.32 -0.70 -8.69
CA TYR A 81 5.91 -0.55 -9.00
C TYR A 81 5.43 -1.60 -9.99
N THR A 82 4.14 -1.80 -10.04
CA THR A 82 3.45 -2.58 -11.06
C THR A 82 3.51 -1.83 -12.39
N ARG A 83 4.01 -2.47 -13.45
CA ARG A 83 4.04 -1.87 -14.79
C ARG A 83 3.53 -2.83 -15.86
N ARG A 84 2.74 -2.29 -16.77
CA ARG A 84 2.24 -2.98 -17.95
C ARG A 84 2.34 -2.07 -19.17
N ASP A 85 2.70 -2.66 -20.32
CA ASP A 85 2.51 -1.99 -21.61
C ASP A 85 1.01 -1.91 -21.93
N ASN A 86 0.53 -0.72 -22.26
CA ASN A 86 -0.88 -0.45 -22.47
C ASN A 86 -1.27 -0.38 -23.96
N ASN A 87 -0.51 -1.05 -24.83
CA ASN A 87 -0.84 -1.17 -26.25
C ASN A 87 -2.14 -1.95 -26.49
N ILE A 88 -2.51 -2.83 -25.55
CA ILE A 88 -3.78 -3.54 -25.51
C ILE A 88 -4.49 -3.12 -24.23
N PRO A 89 -5.59 -2.37 -24.33
CA PRO A 89 -6.35 -1.94 -23.17
C PRO A 89 -7.03 -3.15 -22.49
N PRO A 90 -7.37 -3.03 -21.20
CA PRO A 90 -8.15 -4.05 -20.51
C PRO A 90 -9.50 -4.29 -21.17
N ALA A 91 -9.87 -5.55 -21.35
CA ALA A 91 -11.10 -5.95 -22.03
C ALA A 91 -12.19 -6.50 -21.11
N GLY A 92 -11.98 -6.42 -19.78
CA GLY A 92 -12.90 -7.00 -18.79
C GLY A 92 -12.77 -8.53 -18.70
N LEU A 93 -13.56 -9.10 -17.80
CA LEU A 93 -13.51 -10.55 -17.51
C LEU A 93 -13.84 -11.41 -18.74
N GLU A 94 -14.81 -11.01 -19.51
CA GLU A 94 -15.29 -11.79 -20.67
C GLU A 94 -14.35 -11.67 -21.88
N GLY A 95 -13.61 -10.55 -21.99
CA GLY A 95 -12.74 -10.28 -23.12
C GLY A 95 -11.27 -10.67 -22.89
N GLN A 96 -10.92 -11.14 -21.70
CA GLN A 96 -9.53 -11.50 -21.38
C GLN A 96 -9.08 -12.80 -22.09
N THR A 97 -7.80 -12.84 -22.41
CA THR A 97 -7.13 -14.02 -22.98
C THR A 97 -5.72 -14.14 -22.35
N ASP A 98 -4.93 -15.08 -22.83
CA ASP A 98 -3.51 -15.18 -22.43
C ASP A 98 -2.70 -13.91 -22.78
N THR A 99 -3.18 -13.06 -23.69
CA THR A 99 -2.51 -11.83 -24.14
C THR A 99 -3.32 -10.57 -24.02
N ILE A 100 -4.61 -10.66 -23.71
CA ILE A 100 -5.51 -9.53 -23.49
C ILE A 100 -5.80 -9.44 -21.99
N PRO A 101 -5.45 -8.34 -21.31
CA PRO A 101 -5.70 -8.18 -19.89
C PRO A 101 -7.17 -7.98 -19.56
N ALA A 102 -7.61 -8.51 -18.42
CA ALA A 102 -8.94 -8.26 -17.88
C ALA A 102 -9.05 -6.87 -17.26
N VAL A 103 -8.03 -6.47 -16.53
CA VAL A 103 -7.95 -5.24 -15.73
C VAL A 103 -6.57 -4.61 -15.87
N ASP A 104 -6.39 -3.41 -15.35
CA ASP A 104 -5.17 -2.63 -15.54
C ASP A 104 -3.91 -3.28 -14.92
N TRP A 105 -4.02 -4.06 -13.88
CA TRP A 105 -2.89 -4.76 -13.24
C TRP A 105 -2.69 -6.20 -13.71
N ASP A 106 -3.46 -6.65 -14.69
CA ASP A 106 -3.33 -7.97 -15.30
C ASP A 106 -2.22 -7.96 -16.38
N LEU A 107 -1.50 -9.06 -16.54
CA LEU A 107 -0.33 -9.18 -17.42
C LEU A 107 0.81 -8.19 -17.10
N ALA A 108 0.96 -7.84 -15.84
CA ALA A 108 1.97 -6.90 -15.37
C ALA A 108 3.20 -7.59 -14.78
N ASP A 109 4.30 -6.85 -14.76
CA ASP A 109 5.59 -7.21 -14.16
C ASP A 109 5.99 -6.11 -13.15
N ILE A 110 6.96 -6.41 -12.28
CA ILE A 110 7.51 -5.43 -11.33
C ILE A 110 8.70 -4.72 -11.97
N TRP A 111 8.61 -3.40 -12.06
CA TRP A 111 9.65 -2.51 -12.56
C TRP A 111 10.15 -1.58 -11.48
N TYR A 112 11.25 -0.87 -11.75
CA TYR A 112 11.77 0.09 -10.80
C TYR A 112 12.32 1.34 -11.48
N ALA A 113 12.40 2.41 -10.69
CA ALA A 113 12.97 3.69 -11.09
C ALA A 113 13.79 4.29 -9.95
N THR A 114 14.71 5.20 -10.33
CA THR A 114 15.55 5.95 -9.41
C THR A 114 15.41 7.45 -9.60
N SER A 115 15.68 8.21 -8.53
CA SER A 115 15.61 9.68 -8.53
C SER A 115 16.63 10.27 -7.54
N GLN A 116 17.10 11.49 -7.81
CA GLN A 116 17.91 12.26 -6.87
C GLN A 116 17.10 13.27 -6.05
N ASN A 117 15.85 13.56 -6.46
CA ASN A 117 15.06 14.63 -5.87
C ASN A 117 13.59 14.27 -5.60
N GLY A 118 13.16 13.04 -5.97
CA GLY A 118 11.79 12.57 -5.82
C GLY A 118 10.77 13.20 -6.81
N PHE A 119 11.23 13.96 -7.79
CA PHE A 119 10.40 14.54 -8.86
C PHE A 119 10.80 14.01 -10.24
N ASP A 120 12.10 13.99 -10.51
CA ASP A 120 12.65 13.53 -11.78
C ASP A 120 13.17 12.11 -11.61
N TRP A 121 12.50 11.18 -12.22
CA TRP A 121 12.76 9.75 -12.11
C TRP A 121 13.32 9.20 -13.41
N THR A 122 14.19 8.23 -13.30
CA THR A 122 14.70 7.43 -14.43
C THR A 122 14.21 6.01 -14.26
N GLU A 123 13.37 5.53 -15.19
CA GLU A 123 12.95 4.11 -15.24
C GLU A 123 14.16 3.26 -15.61
N GLN A 124 14.55 2.33 -14.74
CA GLN A 124 15.77 1.54 -14.90
C GLN A 124 15.49 0.22 -15.65
N GLY A 125 14.33 -0.37 -15.41
CA GLY A 125 13.93 -1.59 -16.07
C GLY A 125 13.08 -2.52 -15.21
N MET A 126 12.96 -3.75 -15.68
CA MET A 126 12.20 -4.80 -14.99
C MET A 126 13.04 -5.39 -13.85
N ALA A 127 12.51 -5.37 -12.62
CA ALA A 127 13.10 -6.00 -11.45
C ALA A 127 12.72 -7.48 -11.36
N VAL A 128 11.42 -7.78 -11.41
CA VAL A 128 10.91 -9.16 -11.32
C VAL A 128 9.89 -9.39 -12.42
N SER A 129 10.17 -10.36 -13.30
CA SER A 129 9.26 -10.78 -14.35
C SER A 129 8.23 -11.79 -13.85
N ARG A 130 7.10 -11.88 -14.56
CA ARG A 130 6.20 -13.03 -14.46
C ARG A 130 6.98 -14.33 -14.64
N ALA A 131 6.49 -15.39 -14.02
CA ALA A 131 7.08 -16.71 -14.12
C ALA A 131 6.88 -17.33 -15.53
N PRO A 132 7.65 -18.37 -15.87
CA PRO A 132 7.32 -19.24 -16.97
C PRO A 132 5.91 -19.84 -16.83
N LYS A 133 5.24 -20.10 -17.96
CA LYS A 133 3.87 -20.61 -17.96
C LYS A 133 3.75 -21.92 -17.16
N GLY A 134 2.78 -21.94 -16.24
CA GLY A 134 2.50 -23.06 -15.35
C GLY A 134 3.10 -22.96 -13.96
N GLU A 135 3.95 -21.96 -13.70
CA GLU A 135 4.50 -21.67 -12.39
C GLU A 135 3.67 -20.59 -11.68
N TYR A 136 3.78 -20.46 -10.33
CA TYR A 136 3.03 -19.44 -9.62
C TYR A 136 3.45 -18.04 -10.07
N GLY A 137 2.45 -17.17 -10.32
CA GLY A 137 2.69 -15.81 -10.80
C GLY A 137 3.07 -15.73 -12.29
N ASP A 138 2.68 -16.70 -13.10
CA ASP A 138 2.89 -16.66 -14.55
C ASP A 138 1.90 -15.74 -15.26
N ARG A 139 0.76 -15.41 -14.64
CA ARG A 139 -0.23 -14.51 -15.23
C ARG A 139 0.09 -13.05 -15.00
N SER A 140 0.36 -12.66 -13.74
CA SER A 140 0.65 -11.27 -13.39
C SER A 140 1.38 -11.18 -12.06
N LEU A 141 2.28 -10.20 -11.94
CA LEU A 141 2.85 -9.74 -10.69
C LEU A 141 2.46 -8.28 -10.48
N SER A 142 1.93 -7.96 -9.29
CA SER A 142 1.50 -6.59 -9.01
C SER A 142 1.63 -6.21 -7.53
N THR A 143 1.42 -4.95 -7.22
CA THR A 143 1.43 -4.35 -5.88
C THR A 143 2.64 -4.80 -5.06
N PRO A 144 3.87 -4.40 -5.45
CA PRO A 144 5.06 -4.78 -4.72
C PRO A 144 5.17 -4.04 -3.39
N GLY A 145 5.80 -4.68 -2.40
CA GLY A 145 6.26 -4.09 -1.14
C GLY A 145 7.74 -4.37 -0.96
N ILE A 146 8.56 -3.36 -0.66
CA ILE A 146 10.00 -3.50 -0.43
C ILE A 146 10.29 -3.61 1.08
N LEU A 147 11.21 -4.48 1.44
CA LEU A 147 11.85 -4.57 2.75
C LEU A 147 13.37 -4.48 2.56
N VAL A 148 14.02 -3.66 3.37
CA VAL A 148 15.48 -3.68 3.53
C VAL A 148 15.79 -4.31 4.90
N TYR A 149 16.53 -5.40 4.89
CA TYR A 149 16.86 -6.13 6.13
C TYR A 149 18.24 -6.76 6.02
N GLU A 150 19.11 -6.50 7.00
CA GLU A 150 20.50 -7.01 7.05
C GLU A 150 21.27 -6.78 5.73
N ASN A 151 21.19 -5.57 5.20
CA ASN A 151 21.81 -5.14 3.94
C ASN A 151 21.39 -5.93 2.69
N LYS A 152 20.22 -6.55 2.73
CA LYS A 152 19.59 -7.20 1.59
C LYS A 152 18.23 -6.58 1.30
N TYR A 153 17.76 -6.78 0.09
CA TYR A 153 16.51 -6.24 -0.43
C TYR A 153 15.54 -7.38 -0.71
N TYR A 154 14.29 -7.22 -0.27
CA TYR A 154 13.24 -8.23 -0.44
C TYR A 154 12.00 -7.56 -1.02
N LEU A 155 11.58 -8.00 -2.20
CA LEU A 155 10.34 -7.59 -2.83
C LEU A 155 9.27 -8.63 -2.60
N TYR A 156 8.20 -8.26 -1.91
CA TYR A 156 6.99 -9.05 -1.80
C TYR A 156 6.00 -8.54 -2.83
N PHE A 157 5.22 -9.42 -3.43
CA PHE A 157 4.27 -9.04 -4.46
C PHE A 157 3.09 -10.00 -4.50
N GLN A 158 1.96 -9.53 -4.93
CA GLN A 158 0.85 -10.43 -5.26
C GLN A 158 1.12 -11.13 -6.59
N ALA A 159 0.87 -12.44 -6.60
CA ALA A 159 1.16 -13.31 -7.72
C ALA A 159 -0.11 -14.02 -8.21
N PHE A 160 -0.44 -13.80 -9.47
CA PHE A 160 -1.58 -14.40 -10.15
C PHE A 160 -1.10 -15.52 -11.07
N THR A 161 -1.79 -16.66 -11.03
CA THR A 161 -1.42 -17.85 -11.82
C THR A 161 -2.48 -18.20 -12.87
N LYS A 162 -3.65 -17.58 -12.80
CA LYS A 162 -4.77 -17.85 -13.72
C LYS A 162 -5.26 -16.59 -14.38
N LEU A 163 -6.09 -16.75 -15.41
CA LEU A 163 -6.93 -15.67 -15.89
C LEU A 163 -7.68 -15.05 -14.71
N TRP A 164 -7.73 -13.72 -14.68
CA TRP A 164 -8.38 -13.03 -13.59
C TRP A 164 -9.88 -13.37 -13.58
N GLU A 165 -10.37 -13.80 -12.45
CA GLU A 165 -11.76 -14.11 -12.19
C GLU A 165 -12.12 -13.69 -10.76
N PRO A 166 -13.43 -13.51 -10.43
CA PRO A 166 -13.84 -13.04 -9.11
C PRO A 166 -13.33 -13.86 -7.92
N HIS A 167 -12.93 -15.10 -8.17
CA HIS A 167 -12.42 -16.04 -7.19
C HIS A 167 -10.95 -16.44 -7.44
N ASP A 168 -10.19 -15.60 -8.13
CA ASP A 168 -8.79 -15.88 -8.39
C ASP A 168 -8.01 -16.00 -7.07
N CYS A 169 -7.26 -17.09 -6.99
CA CYS A 169 -6.48 -17.43 -5.81
C CYS A 169 -5.14 -16.72 -5.84
N VAL A 170 -5.12 -15.51 -5.32
CA VAL A 170 -3.91 -14.68 -5.24
C VAL A 170 -3.16 -14.96 -3.94
N THR A 171 -1.86 -15.07 -4.04
CA THR A 171 -0.94 -15.30 -2.92
C THR A 171 0.17 -14.24 -2.94
N ILE A 172 0.89 -14.10 -1.83
CA ILE A 172 2.06 -13.22 -1.77
C ILE A 172 3.31 -14.04 -2.04
N GLY A 173 3.97 -13.73 -3.15
CA GLY A 173 5.29 -14.21 -3.51
C GLY A 173 6.39 -13.27 -3.04
N MET A 174 7.65 -13.68 -3.24
CA MET A 174 8.83 -12.91 -2.86
C MET A 174 9.98 -13.10 -3.86
N ALA A 175 10.79 -12.05 -3.99
CA ALA A 175 12.13 -12.12 -4.58
C ALA A 175 13.12 -11.36 -3.68
N TRP A 176 14.40 -11.69 -3.73
CA TRP A 176 15.45 -11.05 -2.95
C TRP A 176 16.66 -10.71 -3.80
N SER A 177 17.46 -9.75 -3.34
CA SER A 177 18.71 -9.35 -3.97
C SER A 177 19.70 -8.79 -2.95
N ASP A 178 20.99 -8.84 -3.26
CA ASP A 178 22.05 -8.17 -2.51
C ASP A 178 22.23 -6.69 -2.92
N SER A 179 21.56 -6.25 -4.01
CA SER A 179 21.59 -4.87 -4.51
C SER A 179 20.18 -4.40 -4.84
N PRO A 180 19.85 -3.10 -4.67
CA PRO A 180 18.55 -2.56 -5.10
C PRO A 180 18.34 -2.67 -6.62
N ASP A 181 19.41 -2.75 -7.39
CA ASP A 181 19.39 -2.91 -8.85
C ASP A 181 19.25 -4.38 -9.29
N GLY A 182 19.29 -5.33 -8.37
CA GLY A 182 19.30 -6.76 -8.69
C GLY A 182 20.73 -7.33 -8.85
N PRO A 183 20.88 -8.53 -9.41
CA PRO A 183 19.81 -9.38 -9.93
C PRO A 183 18.86 -9.89 -8.83
N TRP A 184 17.58 -10.00 -9.17
CA TRP A 184 16.54 -10.47 -8.26
C TRP A 184 16.34 -11.98 -8.37
N HIS A 185 16.32 -12.67 -7.24
CA HIS A 185 16.13 -14.11 -7.12
C HIS A 185 14.75 -14.40 -6.57
N ARG A 186 13.88 -15.01 -7.37
CA ARG A 186 12.53 -15.40 -6.92
C ARG A 186 12.61 -16.54 -5.92
N HIS A 187 11.74 -16.49 -4.93
CA HIS A 187 11.46 -17.60 -4.05
C HIS A 187 10.53 -18.60 -4.76
N ASP A 188 10.81 -19.90 -4.62
CA ASP A 188 10.12 -20.96 -5.37
C ASP A 188 8.64 -21.11 -4.98
N GLN A 189 8.26 -20.70 -3.79
CA GLN A 189 6.90 -20.81 -3.26
C GLN A 189 6.40 -19.48 -2.71
N PRO A 190 5.07 -19.25 -2.69
CA PRO A 190 4.50 -18.12 -1.99
C PRO A 190 4.89 -18.13 -0.50
N VAL A 191 5.13 -16.94 0.07
CA VAL A 191 5.50 -16.79 1.48
C VAL A 191 4.29 -16.57 2.40
N ILE A 192 3.18 -16.05 1.85
CA ILE A 192 1.90 -15.95 2.56
C ILE A 192 0.81 -16.53 1.66
N SER A 193 0.18 -17.59 2.16
CA SER A 193 -0.95 -18.23 1.49
C SER A 193 -2.28 -17.69 2.02
N ARG A 194 -3.33 -17.86 1.24
CA ARG A 194 -4.71 -17.56 1.67
C ARG A 194 -5.14 -18.42 2.85
N GLY A 195 -6.21 -18.00 3.50
CA GLY A 195 -6.90 -18.79 4.55
C GLY A 195 -7.74 -19.92 4.00
N GLY A 196 -8.52 -20.55 4.88
CA GLY A 196 -9.55 -21.52 4.50
C GLY A 196 -10.68 -20.87 3.69
N SER A 197 -11.46 -21.67 2.98
CA SER A 197 -12.53 -21.17 2.09
C SER A 197 -13.60 -20.32 2.80
N ASN A 198 -13.77 -20.49 4.09
CA ASN A 198 -14.74 -19.76 4.91
C ASN A 198 -14.12 -18.60 5.69
N ASP A 199 -12.83 -18.37 5.54
CA ASP A 199 -12.12 -17.30 6.23
C ASP A 199 -12.23 -15.97 5.47
N TRP A 200 -12.04 -14.86 6.17
CA TRP A 200 -12.09 -13.51 5.62
C TRP A 200 -11.06 -13.27 4.49
N ASP A 201 -9.97 -14.04 4.46
CA ASP A 201 -8.90 -14.02 3.44
C ASP A 201 -8.82 -15.33 2.65
N GLY A 202 -9.92 -16.06 2.57
CA GLY A 202 -9.98 -17.39 1.95
C GLY A 202 -9.87 -17.41 0.42
N CYS A 203 -10.15 -16.27 -0.25
CA CYS A 203 -9.97 -16.13 -1.69
C CYS A 203 -8.55 -15.64 -2.03
N ALA A 204 -8.09 -14.60 -1.35
CA ALA A 204 -6.84 -13.96 -1.73
C ALA A 204 -6.17 -13.23 -0.57
N THR A 205 -4.84 -13.15 -0.64
CA THR A 205 -3.99 -12.24 0.12
C THR A 205 -3.34 -11.27 -0.86
N HIS A 206 -3.56 -9.97 -0.66
CA HIS A 206 -3.16 -8.89 -1.58
C HIS A 206 -2.28 -7.84 -0.89
N ASP A 207 -1.70 -6.93 -1.67
CA ASP A 207 -1.15 -5.65 -1.25
C ASP A 207 -0.15 -5.78 -0.07
N PRO A 208 0.93 -6.58 -0.22
CA PRO A 208 1.90 -6.76 0.87
C PRO A 208 2.61 -5.45 1.20
N HIS A 209 2.60 -5.09 2.48
CA HIS A 209 3.33 -3.94 3.00
C HIS A 209 4.22 -4.39 4.17
N PRO A 210 5.51 -4.62 3.94
CA PRO A 210 6.43 -5.06 4.99
C PRO A 210 6.92 -3.89 5.84
N ILE A 211 7.11 -4.15 7.13
CA ILE A 211 7.72 -3.24 8.09
C ILE A 211 8.52 -4.04 9.12
N VAL A 212 9.60 -3.47 9.65
CA VAL A 212 10.32 -4.03 10.79
C VAL A 212 9.79 -3.38 12.07
N PHE A 213 9.38 -4.19 13.02
CA PHE A 213 8.82 -3.69 14.27
C PHE A 213 9.05 -4.67 15.41
N ARG A 214 9.71 -4.21 16.49
CA ARG A 214 10.04 -5.00 17.70
C ARG A 214 10.76 -6.30 17.36
N ASP A 215 11.83 -6.18 16.59
CA ASP A 215 12.69 -7.29 16.14
C ASP A 215 11.92 -8.35 15.30
N LYS A 216 10.79 -8.00 14.74
CA LYS A 216 10.00 -8.88 13.87
C LYS A 216 9.78 -8.22 12.50
N ILE A 217 9.54 -9.04 11.52
CA ILE A 217 9.09 -8.63 10.20
C ILE A 217 7.58 -8.84 10.15
N LEU A 218 6.85 -7.74 9.99
CA LEU A 218 5.42 -7.72 9.85
C LEU A 218 5.10 -7.47 8.37
N ILE A 219 4.31 -8.33 7.76
CA ILE A 219 3.72 -8.06 6.45
C ILE A 219 2.23 -7.85 6.63
N TYR A 220 1.81 -6.60 6.45
CA TYR A 220 0.41 -6.25 6.36
C TYR A 220 -0.11 -6.61 4.98
N TYR A 221 -1.32 -7.12 4.92
CA TYR A 221 -1.92 -7.56 3.66
C TYR A 221 -3.43 -7.39 3.66
N LYS A 222 -4.00 -7.14 2.50
CA LYS A 222 -5.45 -7.13 2.33
C LYS A 222 -5.97 -8.54 2.13
N GLY A 223 -7.02 -8.93 2.86
CA GLY A 223 -7.75 -10.16 2.64
C GLY A 223 -8.93 -9.98 1.68
N SER A 224 -9.30 -11.08 1.03
CA SER A 224 -10.53 -11.18 0.25
C SER A 224 -11.21 -12.52 0.52
N PRO A 225 -12.50 -12.54 0.91
CA PRO A 225 -13.24 -13.78 1.11
C PRO A 225 -13.65 -14.44 -0.20
N MET A 226 -13.92 -15.74 -0.18
CA MET A 226 -14.48 -16.47 -1.32
C MET A 226 -15.90 -16.01 -1.64
N ASP A 227 -16.71 -15.76 -0.63
CA ASP A 227 -18.05 -15.20 -0.78
C ASP A 227 -17.94 -13.73 -1.21
N LYS A 228 -18.61 -13.37 -2.30
CA LYS A 228 -18.63 -12.01 -2.87
C LYS A 228 -19.97 -11.31 -2.71
N SER A 229 -20.88 -11.85 -1.87
CA SER A 229 -22.12 -11.15 -1.51
C SER A 229 -21.79 -9.81 -0.83
N GLU A 230 -22.68 -8.83 -0.93
CA GLU A 230 -22.48 -7.51 -0.27
C GLU A 230 -22.27 -7.63 1.24
N ARG A 231 -22.87 -8.64 1.89
CA ARG A 231 -22.69 -8.92 3.32
C ARG A 231 -21.31 -9.52 3.64
N ALA A 232 -20.75 -10.28 2.72
CA ALA A 232 -19.48 -10.98 2.93
C ALA A 232 -18.25 -10.16 2.50
N PHE A 233 -18.43 -9.10 1.75
CA PHE A 233 -17.33 -8.33 1.19
C PHE A 233 -16.73 -7.39 2.24
N LEU A 234 -16.03 -7.95 3.20
CA LEU A 234 -15.24 -7.20 4.15
C LEU A 234 -13.90 -6.79 3.51
N ARG A 235 -13.70 -5.51 3.33
CA ARG A 235 -12.40 -4.94 2.96
C ARG A 235 -11.63 -4.67 4.24
N ALA A 236 -10.60 -5.45 4.51
CA ALA A 236 -9.85 -5.40 5.75
C ALA A 236 -8.38 -5.75 5.53
N GLN A 237 -7.55 -5.30 6.45
CA GLN A 237 -6.14 -5.67 6.49
C GLN A 237 -5.90 -6.70 7.59
N GLY A 238 -5.00 -7.63 7.32
CA GLY A 238 -4.41 -8.51 8.31
C GLY A 238 -2.91 -8.30 8.39
N VAL A 239 -2.27 -9.01 9.30
CA VAL A 239 -0.83 -9.04 9.45
C VAL A 239 -0.34 -10.48 9.59
N ALA A 240 0.77 -10.78 8.95
CA ALA A 240 1.54 -12.01 9.14
C ALA A 240 2.95 -11.64 9.65
N ILE A 241 3.45 -12.39 10.60
CA ILE A 241 4.63 -12.05 11.39
C ILE A 241 5.68 -13.16 11.25
N ALA A 242 6.95 -12.78 11.07
CA ALA A 242 8.08 -13.70 10.98
C ALA A 242 9.34 -13.15 11.67
N ASP A 243 10.28 -14.04 11.95
CA ASP A 243 11.61 -13.67 12.43
C ASP A 243 12.59 -13.38 11.29
N LYS A 244 12.28 -13.82 10.07
CA LYS A 244 13.14 -13.70 8.90
C LYS A 244 12.35 -13.26 7.66
N PRO A 245 12.99 -12.55 6.71
CA PRO A 245 12.33 -12.12 5.47
C PRO A 245 11.71 -13.25 4.63
N THR A 246 12.26 -14.45 4.72
CA THR A 246 11.75 -15.63 4.02
C THR A 246 10.65 -16.40 4.78
N GLY A 247 10.30 -15.92 5.98
CA GLY A 247 9.34 -16.60 6.85
C GLY A 247 9.93 -17.71 7.72
N PRO A 248 9.11 -18.68 8.21
CA PRO A 248 7.69 -18.76 7.92
C PRO A 248 6.88 -17.61 8.52
N PHE A 249 5.96 -17.06 7.75
CA PHE A 249 5.05 -16.01 8.20
C PHE A 249 3.82 -16.62 8.86
N ILE A 250 3.56 -16.23 10.10
CA ILE A 250 2.40 -16.67 10.88
C ILE A 250 1.37 -15.55 10.92
N LYS A 251 0.19 -15.82 10.44
CA LYS A 251 -0.94 -14.87 10.49
C LYS A 251 -1.35 -14.61 11.93
N SER A 252 -1.59 -13.36 12.26
CA SER A 252 -2.07 -12.99 13.61
C SER A 252 -3.43 -13.60 13.89
N GLU A 253 -3.63 -14.09 15.11
CA GLU A 253 -4.93 -14.59 15.59
C GLU A 253 -5.98 -13.47 15.76
N PHE A 254 -5.55 -12.20 15.69
CA PHE A 254 -6.43 -11.03 15.73
C PHE A 254 -6.88 -10.57 14.33
N ASN A 255 -6.43 -11.24 13.27
CA ASN A 255 -6.84 -10.87 11.92
C ASN A 255 -8.35 -11.01 11.69
N PRO A 256 -9.01 -10.04 11.05
CA PRO A 256 -8.47 -8.80 10.52
C PRO A 256 -8.08 -7.79 11.62
N ILE A 257 -6.99 -7.04 11.39
CA ILE A 257 -6.54 -6.01 12.33
C ILE A 257 -7.10 -4.62 12.02
N THR A 258 -7.64 -4.42 10.83
CA THR A 258 -8.46 -3.26 10.47
C THR A 258 -9.78 -3.73 9.85
N ASN A 259 -10.81 -2.88 9.86
CA ASN A 259 -12.10 -3.14 9.22
C ASN A 259 -12.24 -2.45 7.86
N SER A 260 -11.19 -1.83 7.38
CA SER A 260 -11.15 -0.99 6.19
C SER A 260 -9.77 -1.08 5.55
N GLY A 261 -9.67 -0.58 4.34
CA GLY A 261 -8.41 -0.37 3.66
C GLY A 261 -8.24 -1.22 2.41
N HIS A 262 -7.67 -0.56 1.42
CA HIS A 262 -7.25 -1.11 0.16
C HIS A 262 -6.02 -0.31 -0.27
N GLU A 263 -4.92 -0.98 -0.52
CA GLU A 263 -3.66 -0.32 -0.84
C GLU A 263 -3.26 0.69 0.26
N THR A 264 -3.21 0.21 1.50
CA THR A 264 -2.85 1.01 2.67
C THR A 264 -1.36 1.33 2.71
N CYS A 265 -1.00 2.44 3.35
CA CYS A 265 0.39 2.79 3.62
C CYS A 265 0.65 2.74 5.12
N LEU A 266 1.67 2.02 5.54
CA LEU A 266 2.10 1.98 6.93
C LEU A 266 3.49 2.60 7.06
N PHE A 267 3.76 3.25 8.17
CA PHE A 267 5.05 3.88 8.45
C PHE A 267 5.30 3.98 9.96
N PRO A 268 6.58 3.96 10.39
CA PRO A 268 6.94 4.18 11.79
C PRO A 268 6.53 5.58 12.24
N PHE A 269 5.92 5.65 13.42
CA PHE A 269 5.55 6.92 14.05
C PHE A 269 5.69 6.79 15.55
N ARG A 270 6.59 7.57 16.17
CA ARG A 270 6.96 7.41 17.58
C ARG A 270 7.37 5.95 17.88
N ASP A 271 6.83 5.38 18.93
CA ASP A 271 7.07 4.00 19.38
C ASP A 271 6.11 2.96 18.77
N GLY A 272 5.39 3.35 17.71
CA GLY A 272 4.38 2.51 17.05
C GLY A 272 4.36 2.64 15.54
N ILE A 273 3.25 2.25 14.96
CA ILE A 273 3.01 2.24 13.53
C ILE A 273 1.78 3.09 13.21
N ALA A 274 1.94 4.07 12.32
CA ALA A 274 0.81 4.79 11.73
C ALA A 274 0.43 4.19 10.37
N SER A 275 -0.83 4.36 9.99
CA SER A 275 -1.37 3.89 8.72
C SER A 275 -2.29 4.91 8.07
N ILE A 276 -2.11 5.16 6.78
CA ILE A 276 -3.11 5.84 5.95
C ILE A 276 -4.05 4.76 5.42
N ILE A 277 -5.31 4.80 5.86
CA ILE A 277 -6.37 3.93 5.37
C ILE A 277 -7.14 4.68 4.29
N SER A 278 -6.89 4.34 3.03
CA SER A 278 -7.62 4.89 1.89
C SER A 278 -8.56 3.85 1.30
N LEU A 279 -9.55 4.31 0.56
CA LEU A 279 -10.54 3.47 -0.12
C LEU A 279 -11.27 2.50 0.83
N ASP A 280 -12.30 1.91 0.40
CA ASP A 280 -13.07 0.78 0.95
C ASP A 280 -13.21 0.67 2.49
N GLY A 281 -14.40 0.35 2.93
CA GLY A 281 -14.73 0.07 4.32
C GLY A 281 -15.22 1.27 5.13
N PRO A 282 -15.73 1.02 6.36
CA PRO A 282 -16.37 2.05 7.19
C PRO A 282 -15.39 3.10 7.75
N GLU A 283 -14.12 2.75 7.95
CA GLU A 283 -13.06 3.64 8.44
C GLU A 283 -12.12 4.13 7.32
N LYS A 284 -12.57 4.13 6.08
CA LYS A 284 -11.80 4.70 4.95
C LYS A 284 -11.52 6.19 5.15
N ASN A 285 -10.46 6.67 4.53
CA ASN A 285 -10.01 8.06 4.60
C ASN A 285 -9.68 8.50 6.03
N THR A 286 -8.95 7.64 6.74
CA THR A 286 -8.44 7.92 8.08
C THR A 286 -6.93 7.73 8.15
N VAL A 287 -6.30 8.41 9.10
CA VAL A 287 -5.00 8.03 9.62
C VAL A 287 -5.22 7.33 10.95
N GLN A 288 -4.65 6.16 11.10
CA GLN A 288 -4.74 5.33 12.29
C GLN A 288 -3.35 5.12 12.89
N PHE A 289 -3.29 4.80 14.16
CA PHE A 289 -2.05 4.53 14.88
C PHE A 289 -2.21 3.31 15.77
N SER A 290 -1.18 2.48 15.81
CA SER A 290 -1.09 1.32 16.69
C SER A 290 0.25 1.32 17.42
N GLN A 291 0.22 1.19 18.74
CA GLN A 291 1.42 1.02 19.55
C GLN A 291 1.96 -0.41 19.50
N ASP A 292 1.13 -1.39 19.20
CA ASP A 292 1.50 -2.82 19.19
C ASP A 292 1.56 -3.44 17.79
N GLY A 293 1.21 -2.67 16.74
CA GLY A 293 1.14 -3.13 15.37
C GLY A 293 -0.10 -3.98 15.04
N ILE A 294 -1.02 -4.15 15.99
CA ILE A 294 -2.23 -4.99 15.88
C ILE A 294 -3.49 -4.15 16.09
N ASN A 295 -3.50 -3.38 17.18
CA ASN A 295 -4.66 -2.62 17.62
C ASN A 295 -4.56 -1.17 17.15
N PHE A 296 -5.15 -0.90 15.99
CA PHE A 296 -5.15 0.44 15.39
C PHE A 296 -6.30 1.30 15.92
N GLU A 297 -5.97 2.51 16.34
CA GLU A 297 -6.92 3.55 16.74
C GLU A 297 -7.01 4.62 15.66
N VAL A 298 -8.21 5.08 15.34
CA VAL A 298 -8.39 6.21 14.42
C VAL A 298 -7.93 7.48 15.11
N LYS A 299 -7.01 8.20 14.47
CA LYS A 299 -6.48 9.49 14.98
C LYS A 299 -7.05 10.69 14.25
N SER A 300 -7.31 10.56 12.95
CA SER A 300 -7.90 11.65 12.18
C SER A 300 -8.67 11.14 10.96
N HIS A 301 -9.66 11.91 10.53
CA HIS A 301 -10.23 11.85 9.20
C HIS A 301 -9.46 12.74 8.25
N ILE A 302 -9.17 12.25 7.08
CA ILE A 302 -8.42 12.96 6.03
C ILE A 302 -9.25 13.08 4.76
N VAL A 303 -9.01 14.14 4.01
CA VAL A 303 -9.74 14.43 2.78
C VAL A 303 -8.83 14.11 1.59
N MET A 304 -9.36 13.29 0.66
CA MET A 304 -8.65 12.91 -0.56
C MET A 304 -7.24 12.35 -0.30
N PRO A 305 -7.12 11.26 0.46
CA PRO A 305 -5.84 10.61 0.64
C PRO A 305 -5.27 10.09 -0.69
N PRO A 306 -3.95 9.92 -0.78
CA PRO A 306 -3.35 9.28 -1.95
C PRO A 306 -3.84 7.84 -2.12
N VAL A 307 -3.94 7.39 -3.37
CA VAL A 307 -4.33 6.03 -3.71
C VAL A 307 -3.08 5.18 -3.89
N ALA A 308 -3.02 4.03 -3.21
CA ALA A 308 -1.84 3.15 -3.17
C ALA A 308 -0.56 3.93 -2.82
N PRO A 309 -0.50 4.59 -1.65
CA PRO A 309 0.64 5.42 -1.32
C PRO A 309 1.88 4.59 -0.99
N GLY A 310 2.96 4.84 -1.72
CA GLY A 310 4.32 4.43 -1.39
C GLY A 310 5.07 5.61 -0.77
N ALA A 311 5.09 5.69 0.55
CA ALA A 311 5.71 6.80 1.26
C ALA A 311 7.23 6.66 1.38
N PHE A 312 7.92 7.78 1.48
CA PHE A 312 9.29 7.82 1.94
C PHE A 312 9.30 8.03 3.46
N ALA A 313 9.91 7.10 4.18
CA ALA A 313 10.26 7.25 5.58
C ALA A 313 11.72 6.83 5.74
N TYR A 314 12.52 7.73 6.29
CA TYR A 314 13.96 7.50 6.46
C TYR A 314 14.25 6.26 7.34
N ASP A 315 13.44 6.07 8.34
CA ASP A 315 13.56 5.04 9.38
C ASP A 315 12.61 3.85 9.19
N MET A 316 12.07 3.65 7.97
CA MET A 316 11.05 2.64 7.68
C MET A 316 11.41 1.25 8.21
N PHE A 317 12.68 0.88 8.21
CA PHE A 317 13.17 -0.43 8.64
C PHE A 317 14.18 -0.36 9.80
N ALA A 318 14.27 0.79 10.47
CA ALA A 318 15.28 0.99 11.52
C ALA A 318 14.92 0.36 12.86
N ASP A 319 13.62 0.16 13.14
CA ASP A 319 13.08 -0.41 14.39
C ASP A 319 13.73 0.15 15.68
N ASN A 320 13.97 1.45 15.69
CA ASN A 320 14.63 2.14 16.80
C ASN A 320 13.64 2.69 17.86
N GLY A 321 12.34 2.48 17.66
CA GLY A 321 11.28 2.96 18.55
C GLY A 321 11.06 4.48 18.53
N ASP A 322 11.65 5.20 17.57
CA ASP A 322 11.52 6.65 17.39
C ASP A 322 11.16 7.01 15.95
N GLY A 323 10.05 6.45 15.46
CA GLY A 323 9.55 6.70 14.12
C GLY A 323 9.22 8.18 13.88
N ARG A 324 9.78 8.75 12.80
CA ARG A 324 9.66 10.18 12.51
C ARG A 324 8.47 10.52 11.61
N GLY A 325 7.78 9.50 11.07
CA GLY A 325 6.66 9.70 10.17
C GLY A 325 7.06 10.02 8.74
N ILE A 326 6.15 10.63 7.97
CA ILE A 326 6.33 10.86 6.54
C ILE A 326 5.97 12.28 6.13
N THR A 327 6.63 12.76 5.06
CA THR A 327 6.33 14.07 4.46
C THR A 327 5.98 13.99 2.98
N TRP A 328 6.27 12.89 2.32
CA TRP A 328 6.00 12.69 0.90
C TRP A 328 6.02 11.23 0.50
N GLY A 329 5.60 10.98 -0.73
CA GLY A 329 5.67 9.69 -1.37
C GLY A 329 5.17 9.74 -2.80
N LEU A 330 5.05 8.58 -3.40
CA LEU A 330 4.38 8.40 -4.69
C LEU A 330 3.04 7.69 -4.48
N CYS A 331 2.11 7.99 -5.35
CA CYS A 331 0.83 7.30 -5.44
C CYS A 331 0.47 7.11 -6.91
N HIS A 332 -0.55 6.31 -7.20
CA HIS A 332 -1.03 6.24 -8.56
C HIS A 332 -2.29 7.08 -8.79
N ILE A 333 -2.39 7.65 -9.97
CA ILE A 333 -3.57 8.33 -10.47
C ILE A 333 -4.21 7.44 -11.53
N ARG A 334 -5.51 7.18 -11.37
CA ARG A 334 -6.29 6.31 -12.25
C ARG A 334 -6.90 7.09 -13.39
N THR A 335 -6.70 6.63 -14.61
CA THR A 335 -7.47 7.09 -15.77
C THR A 335 -8.56 6.09 -16.10
N ARG A 336 -9.79 6.59 -16.33
CA ARG A 336 -10.94 5.75 -16.61
C ARG A 336 -11.47 6.02 -18.02
N SER A 337 -12.06 5.01 -18.65
CA SER A 337 -12.81 5.15 -19.90
C SER A 337 -14.28 4.88 -19.62
N LEU A 338 -15.12 5.81 -20.04
CA LEU A 338 -16.58 5.66 -19.96
C LEU A 338 -17.12 4.69 -21.04
N ASP A 339 -16.30 4.36 -22.03
CA ASP A 339 -16.66 3.46 -23.13
C ASP A 339 -16.58 1.98 -22.73
N ILE A 340 -16.00 1.69 -21.54
CA ILE A 340 -15.91 0.33 -21.00
C ILE A 340 -17.03 0.20 -19.93
N PRO A 341 -18.09 -0.56 -20.20
CA PRO A 341 -19.19 -0.77 -19.26
C PRO A 341 -18.78 -1.76 -18.17
N HIS A 342 -17.94 -1.35 -17.25
CA HIS A 342 -17.51 -2.19 -16.14
C HIS A 342 -17.29 -1.33 -14.89
N GLU A 343 -17.54 -1.90 -13.71
CA GLU A 343 -17.26 -1.25 -12.42
C GLU A 343 -15.80 -0.80 -12.29
N ARG A 344 -14.90 -1.45 -13.02
CA ARG A 344 -13.46 -1.18 -13.07
C ARG A 344 -13.03 -0.71 -14.45
N ASN A 345 -13.63 0.38 -14.92
CA ASN A 345 -13.28 1.01 -16.19
C ASN A 345 -11.93 1.74 -16.17
N GLU A 346 -11.03 1.33 -15.33
CA GLU A 346 -9.65 1.80 -15.29
C GLU A 346 -8.89 1.25 -16.47
N VAL A 347 -8.43 2.12 -17.33
CA VAL A 347 -7.68 1.74 -18.53
C VAL A 347 -6.18 1.86 -18.34
N ARG A 348 -5.76 2.72 -17.42
CA ARG A 348 -4.36 3.03 -17.20
C ARG A 348 -4.16 3.81 -15.90
N CYS A 349 -3.02 3.59 -15.27
CA CYS A 349 -2.54 4.41 -14.15
C CYS A 349 -1.20 5.07 -14.49
N PHE A 350 -0.88 6.14 -13.78
CA PHE A 350 0.44 6.76 -13.79
C PHE A 350 0.83 7.21 -12.38
N LEU A 351 2.12 7.36 -12.13
CA LEU A 351 2.60 7.76 -10.82
C LEU A 351 2.65 9.27 -10.69
N ALA A 352 2.32 9.73 -9.50
CA ALA A 352 2.37 11.12 -9.08
C ALA A 352 2.94 11.21 -7.67
N ARG A 353 3.57 12.33 -7.35
CA ARG A 353 4.03 12.63 -6.00
C ARG A 353 2.90 13.19 -5.17
N PHE A 354 2.82 12.78 -3.91
CA PHE A 354 2.07 13.48 -2.87
C PHE A 354 3.03 14.05 -1.83
N ASP A 355 2.68 15.20 -1.28
CA ASP A 355 3.31 15.80 -0.11
C ASP A 355 2.27 15.91 1.00
N CYS A 356 2.69 15.63 2.25
CA CYS A 356 1.86 15.67 3.44
C CYS A 356 2.67 16.19 4.63
N ASP A 357 2.00 16.34 5.77
CA ASP A 357 2.63 16.66 7.05
C ASP A 357 2.16 15.66 8.12
N LEU A 358 2.65 14.44 8.01
CA LEU A 358 2.49 13.36 8.98
C LEU A 358 3.85 13.04 9.62
N SER A 359 4.62 14.09 9.97
CA SER A 359 5.99 14.01 10.48
C SER A 359 6.13 14.75 11.79
N LEU A 360 7.07 14.29 12.62
CA LEU A 360 7.49 14.96 13.86
C LEU A 360 8.56 16.04 13.61
N ASP A 361 9.20 16.06 12.43
CA ASP A 361 10.35 16.93 12.14
C ASP A 361 10.01 18.19 11.37
N ILE A 362 8.92 18.16 10.61
CA ILE A 362 8.46 19.28 9.79
C ILE A 362 7.05 19.66 10.19
N SER A 363 6.81 20.97 10.28
CA SER A 363 5.45 21.51 10.36
C SER A 363 5.19 22.35 9.12
N LYS A 364 4.16 21.95 8.36
CA LYS A 364 3.63 22.68 7.20
C LYS A 364 2.22 23.16 7.52
N PRO A 365 2.07 24.37 8.04
CA PRO A 365 0.76 24.89 8.47
C PRO A 365 -0.30 24.81 7.35
N GLU A 366 0.10 24.98 6.10
CA GLU A 366 -0.77 24.88 4.94
C GLU A 366 -1.36 23.47 4.74
N LEU A 367 -0.66 22.44 5.22
CA LEU A 367 -1.13 21.05 5.18
C LEU A 367 -1.85 20.62 6.48
N LYS A 368 -1.72 21.40 7.55
CA LYS A 368 -2.41 21.18 8.83
C LYS A 368 -3.74 21.95 8.94
N GLY A 369 -3.93 22.98 8.12
CA GLY A 369 -5.10 23.84 8.22
C GLY A 369 -6.42 23.11 7.93
N SER A 370 -7.34 23.14 8.90
CA SER A 370 -8.72 22.67 8.73
C SER A 370 -9.55 23.52 7.75
N ASN A 371 -9.00 24.62 7.28
CA ASN A 371 -9.64 25.60 6.41
C ASN A 371 -9.50 25.32 4.90
N LEU A 372 -9.15 24.09 4.52
CA LEU A 372 -9.39 23.67 3.14
C LEU A 372 -10.91 23.71 2.91
N ARG A 373 -11.38 24.94 2.65
CA ARG A 373 -12.69 25.09 2.03
C ARG A 373 -12.61 24.31 0.73
N PHE A 374 -13.54 23.41 0.58
CA PHE A 374 -13.89 22.83 -0.69
C PHE A 374 -14.08 23.99 -1.69
N SER A 375 -13.06 24.32 -2.47
CA SER A 375 -13.30 25.11 -3.66
C SER A 375 -13.50 24.11 -4.80
N GLU A 376 -14.52 24.30 -5.60
CA GLU A 376 -14.77 23.49 -6.78
C GLU A 376 -13.52 23.40 -7.67
N ALA A 377 -12.79 24.50 -7.85
CA ALA A 377 -11.52 24.53 -8.57
C ALA A 377 -10.47 23.59 -7.99
N THR A 378 -10.45 23.37 -6.68
CA THR A 378 -9.50 22.47 -6.05
C THR A 378 -9.84 21.00 -6.26
N HIS A 379 -11.09 20.68 -6.62
CA HIS A 379 -11.55 19.30 -6.75
C HIS A 379 -11.81 18.87 -8.19
N LEU A 380 -12.16 19.79 -9.06
CA LEU A 380 -12.51 19.51 -10.44
C LEU A 380 -11.31 19.54 -11.38
N ASP A 381 -10.29 20.33 -11.06
CA ASP A 381 -9.06 20.44 -11.87
C ASP A 381 -7.94 19.65 -11.22
N SER A 382 -7.88 18.35 -11.51
CA SER A 382 -6.81 17.47 -11.02
C SER A 382 -5.45 17.85 -11.59
N GLU A 383 -5.38 18.54 -12.74
CA GLU A 383 -4.13 18.98 -13.32
C GLU A 383 -3.56 20.17 -12.56
N ALA A 384 -4.37 21.15 -12.19
CA ALA A 384 -3.93 22.31 -11.40
C ALA A 384 -3.34 21.90 -10.05
N ARG A 385 -3.83 20.80 -9.45
CA ARG A 385 -3.30 20.29 -8.18
C ARG A 385 -1.95 19.59 -8.31
N MET A 386 -1.61 19.12 -9.49
CA MET A 386 -0.38 18.38 -9.74
C MET A 386 0.78 19.29 -10.23
N GLU A 387 0.57 20.59 -10.26
CA GLU A 387 1.58 21.53 -10.69
C GLU A 387 2.11 22.34 -9.51
N LEU A 388 3.36 22.08 -9.14
CA LEU A 388 4.14 22.94 -8.27
C LEU A 388 5.05 23.81 -9.13
N SER A 389 5.20 25.08 -8.75
CA SER A 389 6.22 25.95 -9.33
C SER A 389 7.63 25.41 -9.05
N ALA A 390 8.60 25.84 -9.81
CA ALA A 390 9.99 25.42 -9.57
C ALA A 390 10.48 25.84 -8.17
N SER A 391 10.03 26.98 -7.66
CA SER A 391 10.37 27.44 -6.29
C SER A 391 9.76 26.57 -5.21
N GLU A 392 8.51 26.13 -5.37
CA GLU A 392 7.87 25.21 -4.41
C GLU A 392 8.53 23.84 -4.41
N LYS A 393 8.88 23.31 -5.59
CA LYS A 393 9.65 22.06 -5.68
C LYS A 393 10.99 22.17 -4.96
N GLN A 394 11.71 23.27 -5.19
CA GLN A 394 13.00 23.52 -4.57
C GLN A 394 12.88 23.62 -3.04
N GLU A 395 11.88 24.35 -2.54
CA GLU A 395 11.60 24.45 -1.10
C GLU A 395 11.31 23.09 -0.46
N ILE A 396 10.55 22.23 -1.14
CA ILE A 396 10.26 20.88 -0.68
C ILE A 396 11.54 20.06 -0.60
N ILE A 397 12.37 20.10 -1.65
CA ILE A 397 13.64 19.37 -1.71
C ILE A 397 14.59 19.81 -0.57
N GLU A 398 14.71 21.10 -0.35
CA GLU A 398 15.56 21.66 0.72
C GLU A 398 15.08 21.23 2.11
N LYS A 399 13.76 21.27 2.36
CA LYS A 399 13.18 20.80 3.62
C LYS A 399 13.37 19.28 3.81
N GLN A 400 13.25 18.49 2.75
CA GLN A 400 13.49 17.04 2.81
C GLN A 400 14.97 16.73 3.04
N GLY A 401 15.88 17.42 2.38
CA GLY A 401 17.31 17.25 2.60
C GLY A 401 17.76 17.58 4.03
N SER A 402 16.97 18.35 4.77
CA SER A 402 17.23 18.60 6.20
C SER A 402 16.77 17.45 7.13
N ILE A 403 15.78 16.66 6.68
CA ILE A 403 15.29 15.47 7.41
C ILE A 403 16.15 14.25 7.11
N ASP A 404 16.61 14.12 5.85
CA ASP A 404 17.42 12.99 5.39
C ASP A 404 18.84 12.98 6.00
N ARG A 405 19.19 14.01 6.75
CA ARG A 405 20.46 14.06 7.51
C ARG A 405 20.17 13.77 8.96
N PRO A 406 20.56 12.61 9.49
CA PRO A 406 20.54 12.39 10.92
C PRO A 406 21.35 13.51 11.56
N THR A 407 20.76 14.29 12.42
CA THR A 407 21.50 15.10 13.38
C THR A 407 22.22 14.12 14.30
N ILE A 408 23.43 13.74 13.87
CA ILE A 408 24.36 13.08 14.79
C ILE A 408 24.64 14.13 15.85
N GLY A 409 23.96 13.99 16.97
CA GLY A 409 24.26 14.80 18.15
C GLY A 409 25.74 14.60 18.47
N THR A 410 26.48 15.67 18.41
CA THR A 410 27.82 15.76 18.97
C THR A 410 27.77 15.68 20.49
#